data_645a3fd7c106d90ce799934dc88b92c1
#
_entry.id   645a3fd7c106d90ce799934dc88b92c1
#
_cell.length_a   1.000
_cell.length_b   1.000
_cell.length_c   1.000
_cell.angle_alpha   90.00
_cell.angle_beta   90.00
_cell.angle_gamma   90.00
#
_symmetry.space_group_name_H-M   'P 1'
#
loop_
_entity.id
_entity.type
_entity.pdbx_description
1 polymer ?
#
loop_
_entity_poly.entity_id
_entity_poly.type
_entity_poly.pdbx_seq_one_letter_code
_entity_poly.pdbx_strand_id
1 'polypeptide(L)'
;MKLIRGIYNLKQQHRGCVLTIGNFDGVHRGHQALMAQLIAEGRKRNLPVVVMLFEPQPLELFAGEKAPARLTRLREKLSWLQQAGVDAVLCIRFDRQFAAYPAQRFISELLVEKLDVRFLAVGDDFRFGAGREGDFLLLQKAGAEYGFEVISTQTFCDSGKRISSTAVRQALAQDDFAQAQQLLGHPFSISGRVVHGDALGRTIGFPTANLPLRRAVTPVKGVFAVEVLGLGAQPVPGVANIGTRPTVKGLRQQLEVHLLDTHMDLYGRHIEVVLKQKIRDEQGFASLDALKEQIAKDVVTARQFFGLQTPV
;
A
#
# COMPACT_ATOMS: atom_id res chain seq x y z
N MET A 1 -10.10 7.63 -13.06
CA MET A 1 -10.29 6.24 -12.59
C MET A 1 -11.54 6.12 -11.72
N LYS A 2 -12.40 5.12 -11.98
CA LYS A 2 -13.65 4.88 -11.25
C LYS A 2 -13.43 3.81 -10.16
N LEU A 3 -13.91 4.05 -8.93
CA LEU A 3 -13.89 3.05 -7.85
C LEU A 3 -15.28 2.41 -7.73
N ILE A 4 -15.36 1.09 -7.93
CA ILE A 4 -16.56 0.27 -7.77
C ILE A 4 -16.37 -0.55 -6.49
N ARG A 5 -17.22 -0.30 -5.48
CA ARG A 5 -17.14 -0.98 -4.19
C ARG A 5 -18.17 -2.11 -4.12
N GLY A 6 -17.69 -3.36 -4.13
CA GLY A 6 -18.52 -4.55 -4.06
C GLY A 6 -19.18 -4.92 -5.39
N ILE A 7 -19.52 -6.19 -5.53
CA ILE A 7 -20.06 -6.83 -6.75
C ILE A 7 -21.44 -6.28 -7.10
N TYR A 8 -22.23 -5.90 -6.09
CA TYR A 8 -23.61 -5.41 -6.28
C TYR A 8 -23.67 -3.98 -6.85
N ASN A 9 -22.53 -3.27 -6.90
CA ASN A 9 -22.43 -1.97 -7.57
C ASN A 9 -21.97 -2.06 -9.02
N LEU A 10 -21.74 -3.27 -9.54
CA LEU A 10 -21.52 -3.48 -10.95
C LEU A 10 -22.83 -3.17 -11.73
N LYS A 11 -22.70 -2.40 -12.82
CA LYS A 11 -23.80 -1.97 -13.67
C LYS A 11 -23.49 -2.35 -15.11
N GLN A 12 -24.48 -2.30 -15.99
CA GLN A 12 -24.34 -2.61 -17.43
C GLN A 12 -23.16 -1.87 -18.09
N GLN A 13 -22.94 -0.61 -17.73
CA GLN A 13 -21.83 0.20 -18.24
C GLN A 13 -20.42 -0.26 -17.82
N HIS A 14 -20.31 -1.24 -16.94
CA HIS A 14 -19.05 -1.83 -16.49
C HIS A 14 -18.73 -3.16 -17.18
N ARG A 15 -19.62 -3.61 -18.06
CA ARG A 15 -19.46 -4.84 -18.83
C ARG A 15 -18.54 -4.62 -20.02
N GLY A 16 -17.82 -5.67 -20.40
CA GLY A 16 -16.81 -5.63 -21.45
C GLY A 16 -15.54 -4.95 -20.95
N CYS A 17 -14.57 -5.73 -20.47
CA CYS A 17 -13.35 -5.16 -19.95
C CYS A 17 -12.12 -6.06 -20.15
N VAL A 18 -10.95 -5.43 -20.09
CA VAL A 18 -9.66 -6.06 -19.83
C VAL A 18 -9.46 -6.09 -18.32
N LEU A 19 -9.31 -7.27 -17.74
CA LEU A 19 -9.28 -7.46 -16.29
C LEU A 19 -7.93 -7.99 -15.81
N THR A 20 -7.49 -7.52 -14.67
CA THR A 20 -6.49 -8.21 -13.86
C THR A 20 -6.95 -8.30 -12.41
N ILE A 21 -6.50 -9.36 -11.71
CA ILE A 21 -6.92 -9.68 -10.35
C ILE A 21 -5.68 -9.85 -9.47
N GLY A 22 -5.62 -9.14 -8.34
CA GLY A 22 -4.49 -9.24 -7.43
C GLY A 22 -4.56 -8.30 -6.25
N ASN A 23 -3.61 -8.41 -5.33
CA ASN A 23 -3.51 -7.51 -4.19
C ASN A 23 -2.88 -6.16 -4.54
N PHE A 24 -2.02 -6.13 -5.54
CA PHE A 24 -1.28 -4.93 -5.99
C PHE A 24 -0.65 -4.14 -4.84
N ASP A 25 -0.11 -4.86 -3.84
CA ASP A 25 0.47 -4.24 -2.67
C ASP A 25 1.81 -3.59 -3.00
N GLY A 26 1.91 -2.27 -2.74
CA GLY A 26 3.04 -1.43 -3.12
C GLY A 26 2.98 -0.87 -4.54
N VAL A 27 2.11 -1.37 -5.42
CA VAL A 27 2.04 -0.99 -6.87
C VAL A 27 3.44 -0.86 -7.49
N HIS A 28 4.33 -1.81 -7.18
CA HIS A 28 5.73 -1.83 -7.58
C HIS A 28 5.91 -1.91 -9.11
N ARG A 29 7.14 -1.73 -9.61
CA ARG A 29 7.44 -1.69 -11.06
C ARG A 29 6.92 -2.89 -11.84
N GLY A 30 6.89 -4.09 -11.25
CA GLY A 30 6.26 -5.25 -11.86
C GLY A 30 4.76 -5.07 -12.10
N HIS A 31 4.05 -4.48 -11.13
CA HIS A 31 2.64 -4.13 -11.30
C HIS A 31 2.45 -3.02 -12.34
N GLN A 32 3.33 -1.99 -12.33
CA GLN A 32 3.26 -0.89 -13.30
C GLN A 32 3.49 -1.38 -14.73
N ALA A 33 4.44 -2.28 -14.94
CA ALA A 33 4.68 -2.90 -16.24
C ALA A 33 3.47 -3.72 -16.72
N LEU A 34 2.85 -4.50 -15.82
CA LEU A 34 1.60 -5.21 -16.12
C LEU A 34 0.49 -4.23 -16.51
N MET A 35 0.30 -3.13 -15.75
CA MET A 35 -0.72 -2.13 -16.09
C MET A 35 -0.47 -1.52 -17.47
N ALA A 36 0.78 -1.19 -17.83
CA ALA A 36 1.11 -0.67 -19.14
C ALA A 36 0.72 -1.63 -20.28
N GLN A 37 0.98 -2.92 -20.11
CA GLN A 37 0.58 -3.96 -21.07
C GLN A 37 -0.94 -4.08 -21.18
N LEU A 38 -1.65 -4.08 -20.04
CA LEU A 38 -3.12 -4.15 -20.02
C LEU A 38 -3.76 -2.93 -20.67
N ILE A 39 -3.20 -1.74 -20.46
CA ILE A 39 -3.67 -0.50 -21.09
C ILE A 39 -3.48 -0.56 -22.61
N ALA A 40 -2.34 -1.06 -23.08
CA ALA A 40 -2.11 -1.27 -24.50
C ALA A 40 -3.14 -2.26 -25.10
N GLU A 41 -3.43 -3.35 -24.40
CA GLU A 41 -4.41 -4.34 -24.81
C GLU A 41 -5.84 -3.78 -24.78
N GLY A 42 -6.17 -3.00 -23.74
CA GLY A 42 -7.46 -2.29 -23.64
C GLY A 42 -7.68 -1.32 -24.79
N ARG A 43 -6.68 -0.54 -25.17
CA ARG A 43 -6.73 0.37 -26.34
C ARG A 43 -6.94 -0.38 -27.63
N LYS A 44 -6.21 -1.48 -27.85
CA LYS A 44 -6.34 -2.32 -29.04
C LYS A 44 -7.73 -2.90 -29.20
N ARG A 45 -8.39 -3.25 -28.09
CA ARG A 45 -9.74 -3.83 -28.07
C ARG A 45 -10.85 -2.79 -27.90
N ASN A 46 -10.49 -1.53 -27.70
CA ASN A 46 -11.44 -0.47 -27.33
C ASN A 46 -12.24 -0.82 -26.06
N LEU A 47 -11.56 -1.36 -25.04
CA LEU A 47 -12.15 -1.81 -23.78
C LEU A 47 -11.47 -1.14 -22.58
N PRO A 48 -12.23 -0.82 -21.51
CA PRO A 48 -11.66 -0.29 -20.29
C PRO A 48 -10.82 -1.33 -19.56
N VAL A 49 -9.77 -0.84 -18.89
CA VAL A 49 -8.92 -1.66 -18.01
C VAL A 49 -9.45 -1.60 -16.59
N VAL A 50 -9.77 -2.76 -16.06
CA VAL A 50 -10.29 -2.93 -14.70
C VAL A 50 -9.28 -3.72 -13.86
N VAL A 51 -8.99 -3.20 -12.68
CA VAL A 51 -8.23 -3.91 -11.65
C VAL A 51 -9.19 -4.39 -10.57
N MET A 52 -9.26 -5.70 -10.37
CA MET A 52 -10.00 -6.30 -9.25
C MET A 52 -9.05 -6.51 -8.08
N LEU A 53 -9.41 -5.97 -6.92
CA LEU A 53 -8.66 -6.16 -5.69
C LEU A 53 -9.57 -6.44 -4.50
N PHE A 54 -8.96 -6.95 -3.44
CA PHE A 54 -9.66 -7.40 -2.24
C PHE A 54 -9.29 -6.53 -1.04
N GLU A 55 -10.29 -6.18 -0.23
CA GLU A 55 -10.09 -5.40 0.98
C GLU A 55 -10.99 -5.95 2.13
N PRO A 56 -10.38 -6.44 3.25
CA PRO A 56 -8.93 -6.61 3.46
C PRO A 56 -8.29 -7.58 2.46
N GLN A 57 -6.96 -7.65 2.43
CA GLN A 57 -6.27 -8.65 1.61
C GLN A 57 -6.55 -10.06 2.15
N PRO A 58 -6.65 -11.10 1.29
CA PRO A 58 -7.01 -12.45 1.73
C PRO A 58 -6.18 -12.98 2.90
N LEU A 59 -4.86 -12.77 2.89
CA LEU A 59 -3.99 -13.22 3.97
C LEU A 59 -4.25 -12.48 5.30
N GLU A 60 -4.74 -11.25 5.27
CA GLU A 60 -5.10 -10.53 6.51
C GLU A 60 -6.31 -11.14 7.20
N LEU A 61 -7.27 -11.68 6.42
CA LEU A 61 -8.43 -12.38 6.98
C LEU A 61 -8.03 -13.70 7.65
N PHE A 62 -7.11 -14.46 7.03
CA PHE A 62 -6.79 -15.81 7.47
C PHE A 62 -5.62 -15.88 8.46
N ALA A 63 -4.60 -15.03 8.29
CA ALA A 63 -3.38 -15.07 9.09
C ALA A 63 -3.32 -13.95 10.15
N GLY A 64 -4.22 -12.96 10.13
CA GLY A 64 -4.25 -11.88 11.12
C GLY A 64 -2.90 -11.16 11.24
N GLU A 65 -2.33 -11.16 12.45
CA GLU A 65 -1.02 -10.53 12.72
C GLU A 65 0.17 -11.24 12.06
N LYS A 66 0.00 -12.49 11.64
CA LYS A 66 1.01 -13.24 10.87
C LYS A 66 0.97 -12.94 9.38
N ALA A 67 0.00 -12.13 8.92
CA ALA A 67 -0.05 -11.70 7.53
C ALA A 67 1.18 -10.83 7.19
N PRO A 68 1.66 -10.87 5.94
CA PRO A 68 2.74 -9.99 5.49
C PRO A 68 2.39 -8.51 5.73
N ALA A 69 3.37 -7.73 6.20
CA ALA A 69 3.18 -6.31 6.42
C ALA A 69 2.68 -5.61 5.15
N ARG A 70 1.61 -4.83 5.28
CA ARG A 70 1.00 -4.11 4.16
C ARG A 70 1.90 -2.96 3.70
N LEU A 71 2.25 -2.93 2.43
CA LEU A 71 3.05 -1.85 1.84
C LEU A 71 2.20 -0.60 1.60
N THR A 72 1.01 -0.76 1.03
CA THR A 72 0.11 0.35 0.68
C THR A 72 -1.29 0.13 1.24
N ARG A 73 -1.88 1.20 1.79
CA ARG A 73 -3.31 1.23 2.13
C ARG A 73 -4.14 1.40 0.86
N LEU A 74 -5.43 1.08 0.93
CA LEU A 74 -6.33 1.17 -0.23
C LEU A 74 -6.25 2.54 -0.93
N ARG A 75 -6.24 3.64 -0.18
CA ARG A 75 -6.19 4.99 -0.75
C ARG A 75 -4.90 5.24 -1.54
N GLU A 76 -3.76 4.85 -0.96
CA GLU A 76 -2.44 4.96 -1.60
C GLU A 76 -2.40 4.12 -2.88
N LYS A 77 -2.86 2.87 -2.78
CA LYS A 77 -2.96 1.95 -3.92
C LYS A 77 -3.82 2.52 -5.05
N LEU A 78 -4.99 3.08 -4.73
CA LEU A 78 -5.87 3.70 -5.71
C LEU A 78 -5.19 4.90 -6.41
N SER A 79 -4.43 5.72 -5.67
CA SER A 79 -3.67 6.82 -6.25
C SER A 79 -2.64 6.33 -7.26
N TRP A 80 -1.86 5.30 -6.92
CA TRP A 80 -0.86 4.73 -7.82
C TRP A 80 -1.48 4.03 -9.04
N LEU A 81 -2.59 3.30 -8.88
CA LEU A 81 -3.30 2.69 -10.00
C LEU A 81 -3.89 3.73 -10.94
N GLN A 82 -4.38 4.85 -10.40
CA GLN A 82 -4.86 5.98 -11.21
C GLN A 82 -3.73 6.61 -12.02
N GLN A 83 -2.56 6.83 -11.41
CA GLN A 83 -1.37 7.35 -12.10
C GLN A 83 -0.88 6.39 -13.18
N ALA A 84 -1.01 5.08 -12.96
CA ALA A 84 -0.71 4.07 -13.96
C ALA A 84 -1.68 4.04 -15.14
N GLY A 85 -2.81 4.80 -15.10
CA GLY A 85 -3.76 4.93 -16.20
C GLY A 85 -4.89 3.90 -16.19
N VAL A 86 -5.15 3.22 -15.06
CA VAL A 86 -6.27 2.28 -14.91
C VAL A 86 -7.62 3.01 -14.98
N ASP A 87 -8.59 2.48 -15.73
CA ASP A 87 -9.91 3.10 -15.92
C ASP A 87 -10.83 2.88 -14.73
N ALA A 88 -10.83 1.66 -14.16
CA ALA A 88 -11.65 1.35 -13.01
C ALA A 88 -10.99 0.35 -12.06
N VAL A 89 -11.34 0.45 -10.78
CA VAL A 89 -10.98 -0.52 -9.75
C VAL A 89 -12.24 -1.11 -9.15
N LEU A 90 -12.38 -2.43 -9.24
CA LEU A 90 -13.39 -3.19 -8.52
C LEU A 90 -12.79 -3.65 -7.19
N CYS A 91 -13.19 -3.00 -6.10
CA CYS A 91 -12.76 -3.35 -4.75
C CYS A 91 -13.81 -4.26 -4.10
N ILE A 92 -13.47 -5.53 -3.95
CA ILE A 92 -14.35 -6.53 -3.33
C ILE A 92 -14.03 -6.63 -1.85
N ARG A 93 -15.07 -6.61 -1.00
CA ARG A 93 -14.92 -6.94 0.39
C ARG A 93 -14.57 -8.43 0.51
N PHE A 94 -13.38 -8.71 1.05
CA PHE A 94 -12.95 -10.09 1.29
C PHE A 94 -13.29 -10.49 2.72
N ASP A 95 -14.35 -11.23 2.85
CA ASP A 95 -14.83 -11.80 4.12
C ASP A 95 -15.04 -13.31 3.98
N ARG A 96 -15.46 -13.96 5.06
CA ARG A 96 -15.68 -15.42 5.06
C ARG A 96 -16.73 -15.86 4.06
N GLN A 97 -17.73 -15.01 3.78
CA GLN A 97 -18.76 -15.30 2.80
C GLN A 97 -18.18 -15.31 1.38
N PHE A 98 -17.38 -14.30 1.03
CA PHE A 98 -16.71 -14.26 -0.27
C PHE A 98 -15.62 -15.33 -0.40
N ALA A 99 -14.90 -15.65 0.69
CA ALA A 99 -13.91 -16.71 0.70
C ALA A 99 -14.51 -18.12 0.48
N ALA A 100 -15.79 -18.31 0.80
CA ALA A 100 -16.55 -19.52 0.52
C ALA A 100 -17.23 -19.53 -0.85
N TYR A 101 -16.99 -18.51 -1.70
CA TYR A 101 -17.60 -18.40 -3.02
C TYR A 101 -17.00 -19.45 -3.96
N PRO A 102 -17.80 -20.38 -4.54
CA PRO A 102 -17.28 -21.45 -5.39
C PRO A 102 -16.55 -20.90 -6.62
N ALA A 103 -15.48 -21.55 -7.05
CA ALA A 103 -14.71 -21.12 -8.22
C ALA A 103 -15.56 -21.04 -9.49
N GLN A 104 -16.46 -21.98 -9.70
CA GLN A 104 -17.36 -21.98 -10.87
C GLN A 104 -18.29 -20.74 -10.86
N ARG A 105 -18.84 -20.38 -9.69
CA ARG A 105 -19.69 -19.19 -9.56
C ARG A 105 -18.88 -17.90 -9.72
N PHE A 106 -17.63 -17.88 -9.26
CA PHE A 106 -16.73 -16.76 -9.50
C PHE A 106 -16.54 -16.52 -11.01
N ILE A 107 -16.39 -17.58 -11.78
CA ILE A 107 -16.25 -17.48 -13.23
C ILE A 107 -17.58 -17.07 -13.86
N SER A 108 -18.64 -17.87 -13.70
CA SER A 108 -19.91 -17.66 -14.43
C SER A 108 -20.60 -16.36 -14.03
N GLU A 109 -20.78 -16.11 -12.72
CA GLU A 109 -21.55 -14.95 -12.26
C GLU A 109 -20.72 -13.66 -12.28
N LEU A 110 -19.44 -13.70 -11.87
CA LEU A 110 -18.67 -12.47 -11.72
C LEU A 110 -17.90 -12.12 -13.00
N LEU A 111 -17.12 -13.06 -13.55
CA LEU A 111 -16.31 -12.76 -14.73
C LEU A 111 -17.16 -12.68 -16.00
N VAL A 112 -18.09 -13.62 -16.20
CA VAL A 112 -18.90 -13.71 -17.41
C VAL A 112 -20.13 -12.81 -17.33
N GLU A 113 -21.06 -13.07 -16.41
CA GLU A 113 -22.35 -12.36 -16.40
C GLU A 113 -22.23 -10.88 -16.00
N LYS A 114 -21.46 -10.58 -14.92
CA LYS A 114 -21.42 -9.21 -14.38
C LYS A 114 -20.38 -8.33 -15.06
N LEU A 115 -19.17 -8.85 -15.34
CA LEU A 115 -18.07 -8.07 -15.92
C LEU A 115 -17.98 -8.23 -17.43
N ASP A 116 -18.50 -9.34 -17.99
CA ASP A 116 -18.35 -9.65 -19.42
C ASP A 116 -16.88 -9.50 -19.84
N VAL A 117 -16.00 -10.20 -19.09
CA VAL A 117 -14.56 -10.09 -19.29
C VAL A 117 -14.19 -10.57 -20.70
N ARG A 118 -13.38 -9.81 -21.43
CA ARG A 118 -12.91 -10.17 -22.77
C ARG A 118 -11.44 -10.56 -22.78
N PHE A 119 -10.69 -10.09 -21.80
CA PHE A 119 -9.28 -10.39 -21.62
C PHE A 119 -8.94 -10.39 -20.14
N LEU A 120 -8.32 -11.45 -19.66
CA LEU A 120 -7.95 -11.65 -18.26
C LEU A 120 -6.45 -11.91 -18.14
N ALA A 121 -5.76 -11.13 -17.32
CA ALA A 121 -4.37 -11.36 -16.97
C ALA A 121 -4.24 -11.63 -15.46
N VAL A 122 -3.70 -12.79 -15.10
CA VAL A 122 -3.45 -13.18 -13.70
C VAL A 122 -2.10 -13.88 -13.56
N GLY A 123 -1.55 -13.89 -12.34
CA GLY A 123 -0.31 -14.64 -12.06
C GLY A 123 -0.49 -16.15 -12.23
N ASP A 124 0.58 -16.86 -12.53
CA ASP A 124 0.57 -18.32 -12.69
C ASP A 124 0.18 -19.05 -11.39
N ASP A 125 0.49 -18.41 -10.27
CA ASP A 125 0.19 -18.89 -8.92
C ASP A 125 -1.18 -18.42 -8.41
N PHE A 126 -1.97 -17.77 -9.25
CA PHE A 126 -3.29 -17.28 -8.87
C PHE A 126 -4.21 -18.42 -8.47
N ARG A 127 -4.82 -18.29 -7.29
CA ARG A 127 -5.79 -19.23 -6.77
C ARG A 127 -7.04 -18.48 -6.30
N PHE A 128 -8.20 -19.03 -6.59
CA PHE A 128 -9.49 -18.42 -6.26
C PHE A 128 -10.54 -19.48 -5.89
N GLY A 129 -11.70 -19.01 -5.44
CA GLY A 129 -12.78 -19.87 -5.04
C GLY A 129 -12.61 -20.49 -3.65
N ALA A 130 -13.65 -21.17 -3.19
CA ALA A 130 -13.66 -21.87 -1.91
C ALA A 130 -12.49 -22.86 -1.84
N GLY A 131 -11.77 -22.86 -0.70
CA GLY A 131 -10.61 -23.75 -0.54
C GLY A 131 -9.48 -23.52 -1.55
N ARG A 132 -9.48 -22.43 -2.33
CA ARG A 132 -8.52 -22.17 -3.40
C ARG A 132 -8.56 -23.22 -4.54
N GLU A 133 -9.73 -23.78 -4.79
CA GLU A 133 -9.95 -24.84 -5.77
C GLU A 133 -9.74 -24.39 -7.23
N GLY A 134 -9.95 -23.10 -7.51
CA GLY A 134 -9.73 -22.50 -8.82
C GLY A 134 -8.25 -22.15 -9.03
N ASP A 135 -7.77 -22.36 -10.25
CA ASP A 135 -6.42 -22.06 -10.67
C ASP A 135 -6.38 -21.45 -12.09
N PHE A 136 -5.17 -21.20 -12.57
CA PHE A 136 -4.93 -20.65 -13.90
C PHE A 136 -5.49 -21.54 -15.02
N LEU A 137 -5.35 -22.86 -14.91
CA LEU A 137 -5.84 -23.80 -15.92
C LEU A 137 -7.37 -23.81 -16.00
N LEU A 138 -8.05 -23.70 -14.85
CA LEU A 138 -9.51 -23.57 -14.81
C LEU A 138 -9.97 -22.30 -15.50
N LEU A 139 -9.25 -21.18 -15.32
CA LEU A 139 -9.55 -19.93 -16.02
C LEU A 139 -9.35 -20.05 -17.53
N GLN A 140 -8.29 -20.73 -17.99
CA GLN A 140 -8.06 -20.96 -19.42
C GLN A 140 -9.17 -21.80 -20.06
N LYS A 141 -9.60 -22.87 -19.39
CA LYS A 141 -10.75 -23.68 -19.85
C LYS A 141 -12.02 -22.85 -19.93
N ALA A 142 -12.30 -22.07 -18.90
CA ALA A 142 -13.44 -21.16 -18.89
C ALA A 142 -13.33 -20.09 -19.98
N GLY A 143 -12.14 -19.54 -20.23
CA GLY A 143 -11.89 -18.60 -21.31
C GLY A 143 -12.25 -19.17 -22.67
N ALA A 144 -11.87 -20.43 -22.94
CA ALA A 144 -12.22 -21.14 -24.16
C ALA A 144 -13.74 -21.40 -24.28
N GLU A 145 -14.41 -21.70 -23.16
CA GLU A 145 -15.84 -21.99 -23.10
C GLU A 145 -16.69 -20.71 -23.26
N TYR A 146 -16.34 -19.63 -22.55
CA TYR A 146 -17.12 -18.40 -22.48
C TYR A 146 -16.64 -17.27 -23.39
N GLY A 147 -15.58 -17.49 -24.17
CA GLY A 147 -15.11 -16.55 -25.19
C GLY A 147 -14.29 -15.37 -24.65
N PHE A 148 -13.46 -15.58 -23.62
CA PHE A 148 -12.49 -14.60 -23.16
C PHE A 148 -11.06 -15.16 -23.15
N GLU A 149 -10.11 -14.29 -23.46
CA GLU A 149 -8.69 -14.67 -23.47
C GLU A 149 -8.09 -14.63 -22.07
N VAL A 150 -7.28 -15.63 -21.71
CA VAL A 150 -6.58 -15.69 -20.43
C VAL A 150 -5.08 -15.79 -20.67
N ILE A 151 -4.35 -14.83 -20.13
CA ILE A 151 -2.89 -14.82 -20.16
C ILE A 151 -2.29 -14.92 -18.78
N SER A 152 -1.13 -15.54 -18.69
CA SER A 152 -0.28 -15.52 -17.51
C SER A 152 0.52 -14.22 -17.47
N THR A 153 0.55 -13.57 -16.31
CA THR A 153 1.47 -12.46 -16.08
C THR A 153 2.86 -13.03 -15.84
N GLN A 154 3.75 -12.91 -16.82
CA GLN A 154 5.14 -13.28 -16.62
C GLN A 154 5.74 -12.48 -15.48
N THR A 155 6.60 -13.13 -14.70
CA THR A 155 7.33 -12.46 -13.64
C THR A 155 8.23 -11.38 -14.23
N PHE A 156 7.97 -10.14 -13.89
CA PHE A 156 8.80 -9.03 -14.29
C PHE A 156 10.09 -9.00 -13.45
N CYS A 157 11.23 -8.95 -14.11
CA CYS A 157 12.54 -8.88 -13.48
C CYS A 157 13.24 -7.57 -13.85
N ASP A 158 13.89 -6.95 -12.87
CA ASP A 158 14.81 -5.82 -13.06
C ASP A 158 16.21 -6.27 -12.65
N SER A 159 17.20 -6.03 -13.53
CA SER A 159 18.60 -6.41 -13.28
C SER A 159 18.80 -7.85 -12.80
N GLY A 160 18.01 -8.78 -13.32
CA GLY A 160 18.06 -10.20 -12.96
C GLY A 160 17.36 -10.56 -11.64
N LYS A 161 16.79 -9.60 -10.91
CA LYS A 161 16.01 -9.83 -9.67
C LYS A 161 14.51 -9.76 -9.93
N ARG A 162 13.77 -10.69 -9.37
CA ARG A 162 12.29 -10.70 -9.42
C ARG A 162 11.74 -9.50 -8.64
N ILE A 163 11.01 -8.61 -9.31
CA ILE A 163 10.28 -7.52 -8.64
C ILE A 163 8.98 -8.08 -8.07
N SER A 164 8.84 -8.03 -6.75
CA SER A 164 7.66 -8.51 -6.03
C SER A 164 7.45 -7.73 -4.74
N SER A 165 6.23 -7.76 -4.20
CA SER A 165 5.95 -7.17 -2.87
C SER A 165 6.81 -7.79 -1.76
N THR A 166 7.21 -9.05 -1.90
CA THR A 166 8.13 -9.72 -0.96
C THR A 166 9.52 -9.09 -1.00
N ALA A 167 10.08 -8.84 -2.20
CA ALA A 167 11.37 -8.18 -2.33
C ALA A 167 11.36 -6.75 -1.74
N VAL A 168 10.26 -6.00 -1.95
CA VAL A 168 10.10 -4.67 -1.34
C VAL A 168 10.09 -4.76 0.19
N ARG A 169 9.33 -5.72 0.76
CA ARG A 169 9.32 -5.91 2.23
C ARG A 169 10.68 -6.29 2.78
N GLN A 170 11.46 -7.11 2.07
CA GLN A 170 12.82 -7.47 2.46
C GLN A 170 13.75 -6.25 2.47
N ALA A 171 13.72 -5.42 1.42
CA ALA A 171 14.50 -4.18 1.38
C ALA A 171 14.13 -3.25 2.56
N LEU A 172 12.83 -3.05 2.82
CA LEU A 172 12.36 -2.23 3.93
C LEU A 172 12.74 -2.81 5.31
N ALA A 173 12.73 -4.13 5.48
CA ALA A 173 13.15 -4.79 6.72
C ALA A 173 14.66 -4.67 6.97
N GLN A 174 15.44 -4.38 5.93
CA GLN A 174 16.89 -4.12 5.99
C GLN A 174 17.21 -2.62 6.02
N ASP A 175 16.18 -1.77 6.16
CA ASP A 175 16.27 -0.31 6.12
C ASP A 175 16.88 0.24 4.81
N ASP A 176 16.88 -0.57 3.73
CA ASP A 176 17.35 -0.18 2.40
C ASP A 176 16.23 0.51 1.61
N PHE A 177 16.02 1.80 1.92
CA PHE A 177 15.01 2.62 1.25
C PHE A 177 15.36 2.90 -0.21
N ALA A 178 16.64 2.92 -0.56
CA ALA A 178 17.08 3.10 -1.95
C ALA A 178 16.66 1.90 -2.82
N GLN A 179 16.94 0.68 -2.35
CA GLN A 179 16.50 -0.55 -3.02
C GLN A 179 14.96 -0.65 -3.06
N ALA A 180 14.29 -0.32 -1.95
CA ALA A 180 12.83 -0.32 -1.90
C ALA A 180 12.24 0.65 -2.94
N GLN A 181 12.80 1.86 -3.08
CA GLN A 181 12.39 2.84 -4.09
C GLN A 181 12.64 2.33 -5.52
N GLN A 182 13.77 1.69 -5.79
CA GLN A 182 14.05 1.08 -7.09
C GLN A 182 13.00 0.03 -7.46
N LEU A 183 12.67 -0.86 -6.53
CA LEU A 183 11.66 -1.90 -6.72
C LEU A 183 10.24 -1.33 -6.88
N LEU A 184 9.89 -0.33 -6.07
CA LEU A 184 8.58 0.33 -6.12
C LEU A 184 8.42 1.21 -7.37
N GLY A 185 9.49 1.86 -7.85
CA GLY A 185 9.43 2.93 -8.85
C GLY A 185 8.99 4.27 -8.28
N HIS A 186 8.84 4.36 -6.96
CA HIS A 186 8.53 5.57 -6.19
C HIS A 186 9.06 5.43 -4.76
N PRO A 187 9.29 6.53 -4.02
CA PRO A 187 9.71 6.46 -2.63
C PRO A 187 8.68 5.70 -1.77
N PHE A 188 9.17 4.99 -0.75
CA PHE A 188 8.27 4.39 0.24
C PHE A 188 7.69 5.49 1.14
N SER A 189 6.39 5.59 1.19
CA SER A 189 5.68 6.61 1.96
C SER A 189 4.49 6.02 2.72
N ILE A 190 4.06 6.76 3.74
CA ILE A 190 2.87 6.48 4.52
C ILE A 190 2.01 7.74 4.55
N SER A 191 0.80 7.65 4.07
CA SER A 191 -0.12 8.78 4.04
C SER A 191 -1.24 8.63 5.08
N GLY A 192 -1.74 9.73 5.58
CA GLY A 192 -2.84 9.69 6.55
C GLY A 192 -3.38 11.07 6.93
N ARG A 193 -4.51 11.05 7.61
CA ARG A 193 -5.06 12.26 8.25
C ARG A 193 -4.45 12.40 9.63
N VAL A 194 -3.94 13.59 9.93
CA VAL A 194 -3.41 13.92 11.26
C VAL A 194 -4.57 13.96 12.25
N VAL A 195 -4.40 13.25 13.37
CA VAL A 195 -5.36 13.18 14.47
C VAL A 195 -4.74 13.73 15.75
N HIS A 196 -5.60 14.08 16.72
CA HIS A 196 -5.14 14.41 18.06
C HIS A 196 -4.48 13.19 18.73
N GLY A 197 -3.31 13.39 19.32
CA GLY A 197 -2.63 12.45 20.20
C GLY A 197 -2.62 12.99 21.62
N ASP A 198 -1.79 12.39 22.51
CA ASP A 198 -1.69 12.81 23.91
C ASP A 198 -0.91 14.11 24.10
N ALA A 199 -0.40 14.70 23.01
CA ALA A 199 0.35 15.96 23.00
C ALA A 199 1.62 15.98 23.89
N LEU A 200 2.14 14.81 24.30
CA LEU A 200 3.35 14.70 25.13
C LEU A 200 4.55 15.40 24.50
N GLY A 201 4.75 15.22 23.19
CA GLY A 201 5.83 15.89 22.46
C GLY A 201 5.80 17.42 22.59
N ARG A 202 4.60 18.02 22.66
CA ARG A 202 4.45 19.47 22.84
C ARG A 202 4.97 19.93 24.22
N THR A 203 4.75 19.14 25.28
CA THR A 203 5.20 19.49 26.63
C THR A 203 6.71 19.46 26.81
N ILE A 204 7.41 18.65 25.98
CA ILE A 204 8.87 18.53 26.01
C ILE A 204 9.58 19.31 24.88
N GLY A 205 8.83 20.14 24.13
CA GLY A 205 9.39 21.02 23.10
C GLY A 205 9.47 20.43 21.68
N PHE A 206 8.97 19.20 21.46
CA PHE A 206 8.96 18.50 20.16
C PHE A 206 7.52 18.15 19.74
N PRO A 207 6.70 19.13 19.33
CA PRO A 207 5.33 18.86 18.91
C PRO A 207 5.30 17.85 17.75
N THR A 208 4.43 16.84 17.84
CA THR A 208 4.30 15.79 16.82
C THR A 208 2.91 15.74 16.20
N ALA A 209 2.87 15.49 14.90
CA ALA A 209 1.67 15.11 14.17
C ALA A 209 1.46 13.59 14.28
N ASN A 210 0.27 13.17 14.67
CA ASN A 210 -0.06 11.75 14.88
C ASN A 210 -0.86 11.20 13.71
N LEU A 211 -0.36 10.12 13.07
CA LEU A 211 -1.04 9.41 12.00
C LEU A 211 -1.33 7.96 12.43
N PRO A 212 -2.60 7.60 12.62
CA PRO A 212 -2.96 6.21 12.90
C PRO A 212 -2.72 5.36 11.64
N LEU A 213 -1.86 4.36 11.75
CA LEU A 213 -1.47 3.55 10.60
C LEU A 213 -2.59 2.63 10.11
N ARG A 214 -3.53 2.25 10.99
CA ARG A 214 -4.65 1.35 10.67
C ARG A 214 -4.18 0.09 9.91
N ARG A 215 -3.05 -0.46 10.31
CA ARG A 215 -2.43 -1.69 9.81
C ARG A 215 -2.19 -2.60 11.00
N ALA A 216 -2.34 -3.90 10.83
CA ALA A 216 -1.96 -4.86 11.86
C ALA A 216 -0.44 -4.90 12.03
N VAL A 217 0.28 -4.88 10.91
CA VAL A 217 1.75 -4.92 10.86
C VAL A 217 2.28 -3.87 9.90
N THR A 218 3.35 -3.14 10.29
CA THR A 218 4.08 -2.22 9.41
C THR A 218 5.35 -2.88 8.89
N PRO A 219 5.80 -2.57 7.66
CA PRO A 219 7.04 -3.12 7.12
C PRO A 219 8.30 -2.48 7.73
N VAL A 220 8.17 -1.39 8.46
CA VAL A 220 9.27 -0.63 9.07
C VAL A 220 8.92 -0.23 10.49
N LYS A 221 9.94 -0.14 11.38
CA LYS A 221 9.83 0.32 12.77
C LYS A 221 11.08 1.10 13.15
N GLY A 222 10.93 2.08 14.05
CA GLY A 222 12.03 2.89 14.54
C GLY A 222 11.83 4.38 14.29
N VAL A 223 12.92 5.12 14.37
CA VAL A 223 13.01 6.57 14.17
C VAL A 223 13.70 6.86 12.85
N PHE A 224 13.13 7.77 12.06
CA PHE A 224 13.54 8.03 10.68
C PHE A 224 13.66 9.52 10.38
N ALA A 225 14.63 9.90 9.55
CA ALA A 225 14.60 11.15 8.80
C ALA A 225 13.55 11.03 7.69
N VAL A 226 12.65 12.01 7.58
CA VAL A 226 11.50 11.97 6.66
C VAL A 226 11.29 13.30 5.95
N GLU A 227 10.64 13.24 4.79
CA GLU A 227 10.05 14.38 4.12
C GLU A 227 8.53 14.31 4.20
N VAL A 228 7.89 15.42 4.56
CA VAL A 228 6.43 15.51 4.68
C VAL A 228 5.88 16.30 3.50
N LEU A 229 5.01 15.67 2.73
CA LEU A 229 4.33 16.24 1.57
C LEU A 229 2.88 16.64 1.94
N GLY A 230 2.30 17.55 1.13
CA GLY A 230 0.91 18.01 1.32
C GLY A 230 0.77 19.20 2.27
N LEU A 231 1.89 19.85 2.63
CA LEU A 231 1.90 21.04 3.49
C LEU A 231 2.10 22.34 2.71
N GLY A 232 2.69 22.26 1.53
CA GLY A 232 2.98 23.36 0.63
C GLY A 232 3.56 22.84 -0.68
N ALA A 233 4.20 23.70 -1.45
CA ALA A 233 4.81 23.36 -2.73
C ALA A 233 6.09 22.50 -2.56
N GLN A 234 6.79 22.66 -1.44
CA GLN A 234 8.02 21.93 -1.14
C GLN A 234 7.80 20.93 -0.01
N PRO A 235 8.51 19.78 -0.04
CA PRO A 235 8.56 18.85 1.09
C PRO A 235 9.11 19.54 2.35
N VAL A 236 8.57 19.23 3.50
CA VAL A 236 9.04 19.72 4.79
C VAL A 236 9.84 18.61 5.48
N PRO A 237 11.12 18.84 5.84
CA PRO A 237 11.91 17.86 6.58
C PRO A 237 11.34 17.59 7.97
N GLY A 238 11.52 16.37 8.46
CA GLY A 238 11.06 15.97 9.78
C GLY A 238 11.77 14.75 10.33
N VAL A 239 11.46 14.46 11.59
CA VAL A 239 11.79 13.22 12.28
C VAL A 239 10.50 12.47 12.55
N ALA A 240 10.46 11.18 12.21
CA ALA A 240 9.29 10.35 12.43
C ALA A 240 9.61 9.14 13.29
N ASN A 241 8.75 8.82 14.24
CA ASN A 241 8.75 7.56 14.96
C ASN A 241 7.61 6.66 14.47
N ILE A 242 7.94 5.44 14.07
CA ILE A 242 6.98 4.39 13.71
C ILE A 242 7.08 3.30 14.76
N GLY A 243 6.07 3.24 15.60
CA GLY A 243 6.07 2.34 16.74
C GLY A 243 4.72 1.79 17.11
N THR A 244 4.75 0.98 18.15
CA THR A 244 3.57 0.32 18.70
C THR A 244 3.20 0.96 20.02
N ARG A 245 1.96 1.43 20.13
CA ARG A 245 1.44 2.02 21.35
C ARG A 245 0.42 1.09 22.02
N PRO A 246 0.59 0.80 23.32
CA PRO A 246 -0.45 0.13 24.10
C PRO A 246 -1.72 0.99 24.14
N THR A 247 -2.87 0.38 23.93
CA THR A 247 -4.18 1.03 24.09
C THR A 247 -5.11 0.10 24.88
N VAL A 248 -6.23 0.61 25.37
CA VAL A 248 -7.25 -0.19 26.07
C VAL A 248 -7.79 -1.35 25.21
N LYS A 249 -7.65 -1.27 23.88
CA LYS A 249 -8.09 -2.29 22.91
C LYS A 249 -6.95 -3.10 22.28
N GLY A 250 -5.76 -3.08 22.88
CA GLY A 250 -4.58 -3.78 22.36
C GLY A 250 -3.48 -2.83 21.84
N LEU A 251 -2.60 -3.35 20.98
CA LEU A 251 -1.48 -2.59 20.42
C LEU A 251 -1.92 -1.85 19.15
N ARG A 252 -1.64 -0.56 19.05
CA ARG A 252 -1.85 0.23 17.82
C ARG A 252 -0.53 0.65 17.21
N GLN A 253 -0.41 0.44 15.91
CA GLN A 253 0.68 0.98 15.12
C GLN A 253 0.41 2.47 14.86
N GLN A 254 1.38 3.32 15.16
CA GLN A 254 1.28 4.77 15.03
C GLN A 254 2.54 5.34 14.38
N LEU A 255 2.35 6.37 13.59
CA LEU A 255 3.40 7.21 13.05
C LEU A 255 3.26 8.58 13.70
N GLU A 256 4.31 9.03 14.37
CA GLU A 256 4.42 10.35 14.96
C GLU A 256 5.49 11.14 14.21
N VAL A 257 5.19 12.33 13.74
CA VAL A 257 6.11 13.16 12.95
C VAL A 257 6.32 14.51 13.60
N HIS A 258 7.57 14.84 13.89
CA HIS A 258 8.02 16.17 14.27
C HIS A 258 8.58 16.88 13.04
N LEU A 259 8.03 18.04 12.66
CA LEU A 259 8.53 18.86 11.57
C LEU A 259 9.72 19.69 12.02
N LEU A 260 10.76 19.78 11.19
CA LEU A 260 11.90 20.65 11.43
C LEU A 260 11.59 22.08 10.96
N ASP A 261 12.00 23.07 11.76
CA ASP A 261 11.92 24.50 11.47
C ASP A 261 10.54 25.02 11.00
N THR A 262 9.48 24.30 11.37
CA THR A 262 8.14 24.61 10.90
C THR A 262 7.12 24.45 12.03
N HIS A 263 6.37 25.51 12.30
CA HIS A 263 5.28 25.51 13.25
C HIS A 263 3.96 25.77 12.51
N MET A 264 3.15 24.73 12.32
CA MET A 264 1.83 24.86 11.72
C MET A 264 0.83 23.90 12.36
N ASP A 265 -0.44 24.27 12.32
CA ASP A 265 -1.51 23.36 12.72
C ASP A 265 -1.77 22.34 11.60
N LEU A 266 -1.55 21.08 11.93
CA LEU A 266 -1.72 19.95 11.02
C LEU A 266 -2.99 19.15 11.29
N TYR A 267 -3.74 19.43 12.35
CA TYR A 267 -4.91 18.65 12.70
C TYR A 267 -5.94 18.60 11.58
N GLY A 268 -6.42 17.39 11.28
CA GLY A 268 -7.35 17.14 10.19
C GLY A 268 -6.76 17.17 8.78
N ARG A 269 -5.54 17.69 8.58
CA ARG A 269 -4.87 17.67 7.28
C ARG A 269 -4.51 16.25 6.88
N HIS A 270 -4.51 16.00 5.59
CA HIS A 270 -3.99 14.76 5.00
C HIS A 270 -2.57 15.01 4.53
N ILE A 271 -1.60 14.30 5.11
CA ILE A 271 -0.19 14.40 4.77
C ILE A 271 0.35 13.07 4.28
N GLU A 272 1.45 13.12 3.55
CA GLU A 272 2.23 11.96 3.13
C GLU A 272 3.64 12.08 3.70
N VAL A 273 4.10 11.04 4.36
CA VAL A 273 5.41 10.97 5.03
C VAL A 273 6.28 10.01 4.24
N VAL A 274 7.28 10.55 3.57
CA VAL A 274 8.28 9.80 2.79
C VAL A 274 9.46 9.46 3.70
N LEU A 275 9.74 8.18 3.86
CA LEU A 275 10.87 7.71 4.67
C LEU A 275 12.16 7.78 3.85
N LYS A 276 13.19 8.42 4.43
CA LYS A 276 14.47 8.65 3.75
C LYS A 276 15.59 7.80 4.34
N GLN A 277 15.80 7.88 5.65
CA GLN A 277 16.87 7.17 6.33
C GLN A 277 16.42 6.78 7.74
N LYS A 278 16.78 5.58 8.18
CA LYS A 278 16.62 5.19 9.57
C LYS A 278 17.69 5.86 10.42
N ILE A 279 17.27 6.44 11.54
CA ILE A 279 18.15 7.06 12.53
C ILE A 279 18.51 6.02 13.61
N ARG A 280 17.51 5.30 14.13
CA ARG A 280 17.67 4.25 15.14
C ARG A 280 16.44 3.37 15.30
N ASP A 281 16.60 2.29 16.05
CA ASP A 281 15.47 1.49 16.52
C ASP A 281 14.67 2.19 17.65
N GLU A 282 13.46 1.72 17.90
CA GLU A 282 12.70 2.13 19.08
C GLU A 282 13.42 1.68 20.35
N GLN A 283 13.36 2.53 21.38
CA GLN A 283 13.89 2.21 22.71
C GLN A 283 13.00 2.80 23.80
N GLY A 284 12.98 2.16 24.97
CA GLY A 284 12.34 2.69 26.18
C GLY A 284 13.27 3.66 26.91
N PHE A 285 12.69 4.63 27.61
CA PHE A 285 13.43 5.64 28.39
C PHE A 285 13.02 5.59 29.85
N ALA A 286 14.00 5.72 30.74
CA ALA A 286 13.78 5.69 32.18
C ALA A 286 13.11 7.00 32.69
N SER A 287 13.23 8.10 31.96
CA SER A 287 12.67 9.41 32.35
C SER A 287 12.27 10.24 31.10
N LEU A 288 11.45 11.27 31.30
CA LEU A 288 11.11 12.24 30.27
C LEU A 288 12.32 13.05 29.80
N ASP A 289 13.27 13.34 30.71
CA ASP A 289 14.50 14.06 30.36
C ASP A 289 15.38 13.21 29.42
N ALA A 290 15.56 11.91 29.73
CA ALA A 290 16.28 11.00 28.84
C ALA A 290 15.60 10.86 27.44
N LEU A 291 14.26 10.84 27.41
CA LEU A 291 13.52 10.87 26.15
C LEU A 291 13.78 12.17 25.38
N LYS A 292 13.71 13.33 26.07
CA LYS A 292 13.93 14.65 25.47
C LYS A 292 15.35 14.78 24.89
N GLU A 293 16.36 14.35 25.63
CA GLU A 293 17.76 14.34 25.16
C GLU A 293 17.94 13.48 23.92
N GLN A 294 17.29 12.30 23.90
CA GLN A 294 17.40 11.42 22.73
C GLN A 294 16.69 12.00 21.52
N ILE A 295 15.51 12.61 21.68
CA ILE A 295 14.81 13.28 20.57
C ILE A 295 15.66 14.43 20.02
N ALA A 296 16.34 15.19 20.88
CA ALA A 296 17.26 16.24 20.43
C ALA A 296 18.39 15.68 19.55
N LYS A 297 18.99 14.53 19.95
CA LYS A 297 19.99 13.83 19.12
C LYS A 297 19.42 13.35 17.79
N ASP A 298 18.23 12.79 17.79
CA ASP A 298 17.54 12.33 16.57
C ASP A 298 17.29 13.49 15.61
N VAL A 299 16.87 14.66 16.12
CA VAL A 299 16.68 15.90 15.36
C VAL A 299 18.00 16.38 14.75
N VAL A 300 19.10 16.38 15.52
CA VAL A 300 20.45 16.75 15.00
C VAL A 300 20.85 15.80 13.85
N THR A 301 20.66 14.50 14.02
CA THR A 301 20.97 13.51 12.98
C THR A 301 20.15 13.73 11.72
N ALA A 302 18.86 14.00 11.85
CA ALA A 302 18.01 14.31 10.70
C ALA A 302 18.42 15.61 10.00
N ARG A 303 18.76 16.66 10.76
CA ARG A 303 19.28 17.93 10.20
C ARG A 303 20.54 17.72 9.39
N GLN A 304 21.49 16.94 9.91
CA GLN A 304 22.72 16.59 9.20
C GLN A 304 22.40 15.86 7.88
N PHE A 305 21.48 14.90 7.92
CA PHE A 305 21.03 14.17 6.72
C PHE A 305 20.48 15.12 5.64
N PHE A 306 19.71 16.14 6.02
CA PHE A 306 19.13 17.12 5.09
C PHE A 306 20.04 18.30 4.79
N GLY A 307 21.27 18.36 5.35
CA GLY A 307 22.18 19.50 5.18
C GLY A 307 21.66 20.79 5.81
N LEU A 308 20.80 20.71 6.83
CA LEU A 308 20.25 21.86 7.54
C LEU A 308 21.21 22.31 8.66
N GLN A 309 21.34 23.64 8.84
CA GLN A 309 22.12 24.17 9.97
C GLN A 309 21.49 23.75 11.31
N THR A 310 22.33 23.42 12.28
CA THR A 310 21.86 23.17 13.64
C THR A 310 21.50 24.54 14.25
N PRO A 311 20.30 24.70 14.88
CA PRO A 311 20.00 25.93 15.63
C PRO A 311 21.06 26.13 16.69
N VAL A 312 21.60 27.34 16.80
CA VAL A 312 22.56 27.76 17.83
C VAL A 312 21.86 27.82 19.19
#